data_579111692969a3d18c29833a05a4729c
#
_entry.id   579111692969a3d18c29833a05a4729c
#
_cell.length_a   1.000
_cell.length_b   1.000
_cell.length_c   1.000
_cell.angle_alpha   90.00
_cell.angle_beta   90.00
_cell.angle_gamma   90.00
#
_symmetry.space_group_name_H-M   'P 1'
#
loop_
_entity.id
_entity.type
_entity.pdbx_description
1 polymer ?
#
loop_
_entity_poly.entity_id
_entity_poly.type
_entity_poly.pdbx_seq_one_letter_code
_entity_poly.pdbx_strand_id
1 'polypeptide(L)'
;YLSDLANEAPNYNGFNLVLAEPDGEMWHASNHQTPFCARMSHGVHGISNAFLDTPWPKTQRTTEALRHYLCSNTMVDEHALLEIMLDTTPVADDLLPTTGVNLTRERMLATPFILSDDYGTRCTTLVLRHRLGWQWVQEDSYDPQGKRIGRLRYWCQLGEPWRVTDKAPGNLNTD
;
A
#
# COMPACT_ATOMS: atom_id res chain seq x y z
N TYR A 1 -5.13 -21.24 -6.70
CA TYR A 1 -5.15 -20.46 -5.45
C TYR A 1 -6.34 -19.49 -5.40
N LEU A 2 -6.51 -18.55 -6.36
CA LEU A 2 -7.62 -17.57 -6.34
C LEU A 2 -9.00 -18.23 -6.40
N SER A 3 -9.15 -19.32 -7.15
CA SER A 3 -10.40 -20.08 -7.24
C SER A 3 -10.73 -20.76 -5.91
N ASP A 4 -9.73 -21.30 -5.23
CA ASP A 4 -9.90 -21.95 -3.93
C ASP A 4 -10.25 -20.89 -2.87
N LEU A 5 -9.53 -19.76 -2.87
CA LEU A 5 -9.80 -18.63 -1.98
C LEU A 5 -11.21 -18.05 -2.18
N ALA A 6 -11.71 -17.99 -3.42
CA ALA A 6 -13.06 -17.50 -3.70
C ALA A 6 -14.15 -18.35 -3.04
N ASN A 7 -13.93 -19.67 -2.97
CA ASN A 7 -14.87 -20.58 -2.29
C ASN A 7 -14.87 -20.40 -0.77
N GLU A 8 -13.74 -20.03 -0.19
CA GLU A 8 -13.58 -19.83 1.25
C GLU A 8 -13.82 -18.37 1.68
N ALA A 9 -13.82 -17.43 0.75
CA ALA A 9 -13.93 -16.00 1.00
C ALA A 9 -15.11 -15.58 1.91
N PRO A 10 -16.30 -16.24 1.88
CA PRO A 10 -17.41 -15.93 2.78
C PRO A 10 -17.11 -16.20 4.26
N ASN A 11 -16.09 -17.00 4.57
CA ASN A 11 -15.71 -17.35 5.95
C ASN A 11 -14.82 -16.26 6.60
N TYR A 12 -14.38 -15.25 5.84
CA TYR A 12 -13.50 -14.19 6.30
C TYR A 12 -14.23 -12.87 6.43
N ASN A 13 -13.75 -12.01 7.32
CA ASN A 13 -14.09 -10.60 7.30
C ASN A 13 -13.70 -9.98 5.93
N GLY A 14 -14.25 -8.80 5.63
CA GLY A 14 -13.93 -8.09 4.40
C GLY A 14 -12.42 -7.89 4.20
N PHE A 15 -11.93 -8.21 3.00
CA PHE A 15 -10.51 -8.05 2.66
C PHE A 15 -10.32 -7.58 1.21
N ASN A 16 -9.18 -6.97 0.99
CA ASN A 16 -8.56 -6.75 -0.31
C ASN A 16 -7.22 -7.47 -0.36
N LEU A 17 -6.95 -8.17 -1.44
CA LEU A 17 -5.72 -8.92 -1.68
C LEU A 17 -5.16 -8.52 -3.04
N VAL A 18 -3.87 -8.21 -3.08
CA VAL A 18 -3.13 -8.02 -4.32
C VAL A 18 -2.12 -9.15 -4.46
N LEU A 19 -2.13 -9.79 -5.62
CA LEU A 19 -1.17 -10.83 -5.97
C LEU A 19 -0.36 -10.37 -7.17
N ALA A 20 0.94 -10.66 -7.14
CA ALA A 20 1.85 -10.39 -8.24
C ALA A 20 2.45 -11.71 -8.75
N GLU A 21 2.27 -12.00 -10.02
CA GLU A 21 2.85 -13.17 -10.71
C GLU A 21 4.35 -12.94 -10.99
N PRO A 22 5.13 -14.01 -11.20
CA PRO A 22 6.54 -13.89 -11.58
C PRO A 22 6.78 -13.05 -12.83
N ASP A 23 5.89 -13.10 -13.81
CA ASP A 23 5.97 -12.34 -15.07
C ASP A 23 5.60 -10.86 -14.93
N GLY A 24 5.15 -10.42 -13.74
CA GLY A 24 4.77 -9.04 -13.47
C GLY A 24 3.26 -8.76 -13.54
N GLU A 25 2.46 -9.73 -13.95
CA GLU A 25 1.01 -9.61 -13.91
C GLU A 25 0.52 -9.42 -12.46
N MET A 26 -0.45 -8.55 -12.28
CA MET A 26 -1.03 -8.27 -10.97
C MET A 26 -2.54 -8.52 -10.96
N TRP A 27 -3.01 -9.09 -9.89
CA TRP A 27 -4.42 -9.41 -9.65
C TRP A 27 -4.88 -8.77 -8.35
N HIS A 28 -6.07 -8.19 -8.39
CA HIS A 28 -6.80 -7.75 -7.20
C HIS A 28 -7.96 -8.70 -6.93
N ALA A 29 -8.10 -9.13 -5.69
CA ALA A 29 -9.22 -9.94 -5.22
C ALA A 29 -9.84 -9.32 -3.97
N SER A 30 -11.16 -9.39 -3.87
CA SER A 30 -11.90 -8.90 -2.71
C SER A 30 -13.20 -9.68 -2.54
N ASN A 31 -13.52 -10.04 -1.28
CA ASN A 31 -14.80 -10.69 -0.99
C ASN A 31 -15.99 -9.71 -0.90
N HIS A 32 -15.75 -8.43 -1.14
CA HIS A 32 -16.79 -7.40 -1.24
C HIS A 32 -17.25 -7.11 -2.67
N GLN A 33 -16.66 -7.76 -3.68
CA GLN A 33 -16.95 -7.44 -5.08
C GLN A 33 -17.29 -8.67 -5.93
N THR A 34 -17.96 -8.42 -7.04
CA THR A 34 -18.22 -9.42 -8.08
C THR A 34 -17.77 -8.85 -9.43
N PRO A 35 -16.88 -9.54 -10.18
CA PRO A 35 -16.26 -10.83 -9.86
C PRO A 35 -15.28 -10.73 -8.68
N PHE A 36 -15.06 -11.84 -7.96
CA PHE A 36 -14.18 -11.92 -6.79
C PHE A 36 -12.74 -11.44 -7.07
N CYS A 37 -12.21 -11.69 -8.26
CA CYS A 37 -10.90 -11.24 -8.66
C CYS A 37 -10.90 -10.66 -10.07
N ALA A 38 -9.99 -9.74 -10.33
CA ALA A 38 -9.74 -9.14 -11.63
C ALA A 38 -8.26 -8.84 -11.83
N ARG A 39 -7.79 -8.93 -13.07
CA ARG A 39 -6.45 -8.49 -13.45
C ARG A 39 -6.38 -6.96 -13.32
N MET A 40 -5.31 -6.48 -12.72
CA MET A 40 -5.05 -5.03 -12.63
C MET A 40 -4.45 -4.53 -13.95
N SER A 41 -4.86 -3.35 -14.36
CA SER A 41 -4.23 -2.66 -15.48
C SER A 41 -2.84 -2.14 -15.08
N HIS A 42 -2.00 -1.82 -16.07
CA HIS A 42 -0.77 -1.09 -15.77
C HIS A 42 -1.08 0.33 -15.30
N GLY A 43 -0.36 0.80 -14.30
CA GLY A 43 -0.54 2.15 -13.78
C GLY A 43 -0.40 2.25 -12.27
N VAL A 44 -0.78 3.41 -11.74
CA VAL A 44 -0.84 3.68 -10.31
C VAL A 44 -2.26 3.46 -9.83
N HIS A 45 -2.40 2.57 -8.89
CA HIS A 45 -3.66 2.18 -8.27
C HIS A 45 -3.64 2.47 -6.78
N GLY A 46 -4.82 2.66 -6.20
CA GLY A 46 -5.01 2.88 -4.78
C GLY A 46 -6.07 1.96 -4.19
N ILE A 47 -5.75 1.35 -3.05
CA ILE A 47 -6.68 0.52 -2.30
C ILE A 47 -6.76 1.06 -0.87
N SER A 48 -7.97 1.23 -0.38
CA SER A 48 -8.26 1.49 1.01
C SER A 48 -9.27 0.44 1.53
N ASN A 49 -10.15 0.80 2.45
CA ASN A 49 -11.17 -0.09 3.00
C ASN A 49 -12.41 -0.22 2.10
N ALA A 50 -12.30 0.08 0.81
CA ALA A 50 -13.32 -0.06 -0.21
C ALA A 50 -12.77 -0.85 -1.41
N PHE A 51 -13.30 -0.59 -2.61
CA PHE A 51 -12.83 -1.24 -3.83
C PHE A 51 -11.54 -0.61 -4.37
N LEU A 52 -10.88 -1.33 -5.27
CA LEU A 52 -9.75 -0.81 -6.03
C LEU A 52 -10.14 0.53 -6.67
N ASP A 53 -9.27 1.52 -6.53
CA ASP A 53 -9.41 2.87 -7.09
C ASP A 53 -10.68 3.63 -6.65
N THR A 54 -11.29 3.25 -5.53
CA THR A 54 -12.35 4.07 -4.94
C THR A 54 -11.80 5.48 -4.66
N PRO A 55 -12.45 6.54 -5.20
CA PRO A 55 -11.89 7.88 -5.23
C PRO A 55 -12.04 8.62 -3.88
N TRP A 56 -11.64 7.98 -2.81
CA TRP A 56 -11.54 8.66 -1.52
C TRP A 56 -10.40 9.67 -1.52
N PRO A 57 -10.51 10.80 -0.80
CA PRO A 57 -9.51 11.85 -0.80
C PRO A 57 -8.09 11.35 -0.51
N LYS A 58 -7.92 10.49 0.51
CA LYS A 58 -6.62 9.88 0.82
C LYS A 58 -6.06 9.05 -0.33
N THR A 59 -6.91 8.26 -1.00
CA THR A 59 -6.52 7.41 -2.12
C THR A 59 -6.09 8.27 -3.32
N GLN A 60 -6.90 9.29 -3.65
CA GLN A 60 -6.59 10.20 -4.76
C GLN A 60 -5.28 10.95 -4.53
N ARG A 61 -5.10 11.57 -3.35
CA ARG A 61 -3.87 12.30 -3.02
C ARG A 61 -2.62 11.42 -3.09
N THR A 62 -2.70 10.22 -2.50
CA THR A 62 -1.56 9.28 -2.47
C THR A 62 -1.21 8.79 -3.87
N THR A 63 -2.20 8.42 -4.69
CA THR A 63 -1.96 7.96 -6.06
C THR A 63 -1.46 9.10 -6.95
N GLU A 64 -1.92 10.33 -6.76
CA GLU A 64 -1.44 11.52 -7.47
C GLU A 64 0.02 11.83 -7.11
N ALA A 65 0.35 11.83 -5.83
CA ALA A 65 1.72 12.02 -5.35
C ALA A 65 2.67 10.96 -5.91
N LEU A 66 2.25 9.69 -5.94
CA LEU A 66 3.04 8.61 -6.53
C LEU A 66 3.20 8.77 -8.04
N ARG A 67 2.14 9.15 -8.77
CA ARG A 67 2.26 9.45 -10.21
C ARG A 67 3.24 10.58 -10.47
N HIS A 68 3.13 11.67 -9.71
CA HIS A 68 4.05 12.81 -9.83
C HIS A 68 5.50 12.38 -9.57
N TYR A 69 5.72 11.62 -8.51
CA TYR A 69 7.04 11.08 -8.19
C TYR A 69 7.61 10.24 -9.35
N LEU A 70 6.84 9.29 -9.87
CA LEU A 70 7.26 8.41 -10.96
C LEU A 70 7.52 9.14 -12.29
N CYS A 71 6.78 10.22 -12.57
CA CYS A 71 7.00 11.05 -13.76
C CYS A 71 8.22 11.98 -13.63
N SER A 72 8.59 12.36 -12.41
CA SER A 72 9.63 13.36 -12.15
C SER A 72 11.00 12.75 -11.82
N ASN A 73 11.06 11.46 -11.53
CA ASN A 73 12.27 10.79 -11.09
C ASN A 73 12.58 9.58 -11.97
N THR A 74 13.82 9.44 -12.36
CA THR A 74 14.34 8.26 -13.09
C THR A 74 14.93 7.21 -12.17
N MET A 75 15.17 7.57 -10.91
CA MET A 75 15.76 6.69 -9.90
C MET A 75 14.79 6.49 -8.74
N VAL A 76 14.78 5.28 -8.19
CA VAL A 76 13.96 4.95 -7.02
C VAL A 76 14.64 5.48 -5.76
N ASP A 77 13.91 6.30 -5.01
CA ASP A 77 14.26 6.75 -3.66
C ASP A 77 13.21 6.18 -2.69
N GLU A 78 13.63 5.21 -1.87
CA GLU A 78 12.74 4.55 -0.90
C GLU A 78 12.19 5.52 0.13
N HIS A 79 12.98 6.53 0.51
CA HIS A 79 12.56 7.53 1.50
C HIS A 79 11.43 8.38 0.93
N ALA A 80 11.59 8.91 -0.27
CA ALA A 80 10.58 9.72 -0.93
C ALA A 80 9.28 8.93 -1.17
N LEU A 81 9.38 7.65 -1.52
CA LEU A 81 8.20 6.78 -1.67
C LEU A 81 7.47 6.54 -0.35
N LEU A 82 8.20 6.33 0.75
CA LEU A 82 7.59 6.17 2.07
C LEU A 82 6.97 7.46 2.58
N GLU A 83 7.56 8.63 2.30
CA GLU A 83 7.03 9.92 2.70
C GLU A 83 5.65 10.22 2.10
N ILE A 84 5.34 9.70 0.91
CA ILE A 84 4.00 9.80 0.32
C ILE A 84 2.93 9.24 1.27
N MET A 85 3.25 8.19 2.02
CA MET A 85 2.32 7.55 2.96
C MET A 85 2.25 8.24 4.33
N LEU A 86 3.12 9.21 4.62
CA LEU A 86 3.14 9.94 5.90
C LEU A 86 2.24 11.20 5.90
N ASP A 87 1.44 11.40 4.88
CA ASP A 87 0.54 12.55 4.76
C ASP A 87 -0.56 12.51 5.84
N THR A 88 -0.52 13.51 6.73
CA THR A 88 -1.51 13.73 7.80
C THR A 88 -2.46 14.88 7.48
N THR A 89 -2.43 15.43 6.26
CA THR A 89 -3.22 16.62 5.90
C THR A 89 -4.72 16.35 6.03
N PRO A 90 -5.45 17.12 6.82
CA PRO A 90 -6.88 16.94 6.99
C PRO A 90 -7.66 17.07 5.68
N VAL A 91 -8.80 16.44 5.64
CA VAL A 91 -9.77 16.51 4.51
C VAL A 91 -10.95 17.38 4.95
N ALA A 92 -11.42 18.25 4.05
CA ALA A 92 -12.61 19.07 4.32
C ALA A 92 -13.86 18.17 4.46
N ASP A 93 -14.78 18.56 5.35
CA ASP A 93 -15.93 17.72 5.72
C ASP A 93 -16.83 17.34 4.56
N ASP A 94 -17.00 18.24 3.59
CA ASP A 94 -17.79 18.04 2.39
C ASP A 94 -17.18 17.03 1.38
N LEU A 95 -15.90 16.69 1.58
CA LEU A 95 -15.18 15.70 0.78
C LEU A 95 -15.05 14.34 1.50
N LEU A 96 -15.49 14.25 2.76
CA LEU A 96 -15.36 13.01 3.52
C LEU A 96 -16.29 11.92 2.95
N PRO A 97 -15.81 10.66 2.90
CA PRO A 97 -16.70 9.57 2.56
C PRO A 97 -17.74 9.35 3.66
N THR A 98 -18.87 8.76 3.31
CA THR A 98 -19.88 8.31 4.27
C THR A 98 -19.74 6.79 4.43
N THR A 99 -18.95 6.35 5.40
CA THR A 99 -18.66 4.92 5.61
C THR A 99 -19.49 4.29 6.74
N GLY A 100 -20.37 5.10 7.38
CA GLY A 100 -21.25 4.65 8.46
C GLY A 100 -20.68 4.87 9.86
N VAL A 101 -19.52 5.52 9.99
CA VAL A 101 -18.98 5.95 11.27
C VAL A 101 -19.34 7.43 11.54
N ASN A 102 -19.13 7.90 12.78
CA ASN A 102 -19.39 9.30 13.09
C ASN A 102 -18.36 10.24 12.42
N LEU A 103 -18.71 11.53 12.30
CA LEU A 103 -17.91 12.52 11.59
C LEU A 103 -16.47 12.66 12.15
N THR A 104 -16.31 12.60 13.47
CA THR A 104 -14.97 12.64 14.09
C THR A 104 -14.09 11.50 13.59
N ARG A 105 -14.67 10.32 13.48
CA ARG A 105 -13.96 9.12 12.99
C ARG A 105 -13.72 9.18 11.48
N GLU A 106 -14.67 9.72 10.70
CA GLU A 106 -14.44 9.95 9.25
C GLU A 106 -13.26 10.90 9.01
N ARG A 107 -13.19 12.03 9.76
CA ARG A 107 -12.05 12.96 9.69
C ARG A 107 -10.73 12.28 10.01
N MET A 108 -10.69 11.48 11.07
CA MET A 108 -9.50 10.75 11.51
C MET A 108 -9.04 9.73 10.44
N LEU A 109 -9.98 8.98 9.86
CA LEU A 109 -9.70 7.93 8.87
C LEU A 109 -9.42 8.47 7.46
N ALA A 110 -9.61 9.77 7.23
CA ALA A 110 -9.49 10.38 5.90
C ALA A 110 -8.05 10.67 5.47
N THR A 111 -7.07 10.56 6.37
CA THR A 111 -5.66 10.76 6.06
C THR A 111 -4.96 9.42 5.72
N PRO A 112 -3.94 9.43 4.85
CA PRO A 112 -3.08 8.26 4.62
C PRO A 112 -2.36 7.79 5.88
N PHE A 113 -1.80 8.74 6.66
CA PHE A 113 -1.17 8.48 7.94
C PHE A 113 -2.08 8.96 9.07
N ILE A 114 -2.53 8.04 9.90
CA ILE A 114 -3.51 8.31 10.95
C ILE A 114 -2.78 8.54 12.28
N LEU A 115 -3.08 9.67 12.92
CA LEU A 115 -2.62 10.01 14.27
C LEU A 115 -3.83 10.34 15.12
N SER A 116 -4.05 9.58 16.19
CA SER A 116 -5.01 9.90 17.25
C SER A 116 -4.63 9.19 18.55
N ASP A 117 -5.32 9.55 19.64
CA ASP A 117 -4.96 9.06 20.99
C ASP A 117 -5.19 7.56 21.17
N ASP A 118 -6.17 6.99 20.46
CA ASP A 118 -6.62 5.61 20.63
C ASP A 118 -6.45 4.75 19.37
N TYR A 119 -6.10 5.35 18.25
CA TYR A 119 -5.96 4.66 16.96
C TYR A 119 -4.96 5.36 16.05
N GLY A 120 -4.10 4.61 15.36
CA GLY A 120 -3.10 5.22 14.48
C GLY A 120 -2.44 4.25 13.53
N THR A 121 -1.72 4.81 12.55
CA THR A 121 -0.88 4.04 11.64
C THR A 121 0.27 3.43 12.42
N ARG A 122 0.33 2.11 12.46
CA ARG A 122 1.37 1.36 13.17
C ARG A 122 2.62 1.11 12.35
N CYS A 123 2.47 0.93 11.06
CA CYS A 123 3.59 0.70 10.15
C CYS A 123 3.29 1.19 8.73
N THR A 124 4.35 1.45 7.99
CA THR A 124 4.32 1.69 6.54
C THR A 124 5.27 0.72 5.86
N THR A 125 4.79 -0.01 4.88
CA THR A 125 5.56 -1.03 4.17
C THR A 125 5.74 -0.62 2.73
N LEU A 126 6.98 -0.63 2.25
CA LEU A 126 7.36 -0.45 0.85
C LEU A 126 7.81 -1.81 0.29
N VAL A 127 7.21 -2.22 -0.80
CA VAL A 127 7.62 -3.41 -1.56
C VAL A 127 8.05 -2.97 -2.96
N LEU A 128 9.30 -3.23 -3.29
CA LEU A 128 9.84 -2.98 -4.63
C LEU A 128 10.14 -4.33 -5.28
N ARG A 129 9.81 -4.43 -6.56
CA ARG A 129 10.10 -5.61 -7.36
C ARG A 129 10.76 -5.18 -8.65
N HIS A 130 11.91 -5.75 -8.93
CA HIS A 130 12.65 -5.50 -10.15
C HIS A 130 12.34 -6.54 -11.22
N ARG A 131 12.35 -6.13 -12.50
CA ARG A 131 12.09 -7.01 -13.65
C ARG A 131 13.05 -8.22 -13.76
N LEU A 132 14.23 -8.13 -13.17
CA LEU A 132 15.20 -9.23 -13.10
C LEU A 132 14.94 -10.21 -11.93
N GLY A 133 13.80 -10.06 -11.22
CA GLY A 133 13.32 -11.02 -10.23
C GLY A 133 13.82 -10.80 -8.80
N TRP A 134 14.57 -9.75 -8.49
CA TRP A 134 14.83 -9.44 -7.09
C TRP A 134 13.70 -8.59 -6.50
N GLN A 135 13.50 -8.75 -5.19
CA GLN A 135 12.48 -8.08 -4.43
C GLN A 135 13.10 -7.43 -3.19
N TRP A 136 12.58 -6.28 -2.83
CA TRP A 136 12.95 -5.52 -1.66
C TRP A 136 11.71 -5.18 -0.85
N VAL A 137 11.78 -5.37 0.46
CA VAL A 137 10.72 -4.97 1.39
C VAL A 137 11.33 -4.16 2.51
N GLN A 138 10.77 -2.99 2.78
CA GLN A 138 11.09 -2.20 3.95
C GLN A 138 9.80 -1.92 4.73
N GLU A 139 9.85 -2.11 6.03
CA GLU A 139 8.78 -1.74 6.95
C GLU A 139 9.31 -0.80 8.02
N ASP A 140 8.69 0.37 8.13
CA ASP A 140 8.89 1.33 9.20
C ASP A 140 7.75 1.20 10.22
N SER A 141 8.09 1.02 11.50
CA SER A 141 7.13 0.95 12.61
C SER A 141 7.10 2.26 13.38
N TYR A 142 5.92 2.62 13.87
CA TYR A 142 5.65 3.91 14.55
C TYR A 142 5.08 3.70 15.94
N ASP A 143 5.38 4.64 16.85
CA ASP A 143 4.69 4.76 18.14
C ASP A 143 3.33 5.49 17.98
N PRO A 144 2.51 5.57 19.04
CA PRO A 144 1.23 6.29 18.98
C PRO A 144 1.34 7.77 18.59
N GLN A 145 2.50 8.39 18.76
CA GLN A 145 2.77 9.77 18.37
C GLN A 145 3.25 9.92 16.93
N GLY A 146 3.31 8.79 16.18
CA GLY A 146 3.77 8.76 14.80
C GLY A 146 5.28 8.85 14.62
N LYS A 147 6.05 8.76 15.71
CA LYS A 147 7.51 8.70 15.64
C LYS A 147 7.96 7.30 15.23
N ARG A 148 8.84 7.22 14.25
CA ARG A 148 9.41 5.94 13.85
C ARG A 148 10.27 5.35 14.98
N ILE A 149 9.93 4.13 15.39
CA ILE A 149 10.61 3.37 16.46
C ILE A 149 11.36 2.16 15.94
N GLY A 150 11.15 1.76 14.68
CA GLY A 150 11.83 0.63 14.09
C GLY A 150 11.85 0.69 12.57
N ARG A 151 12.82 -0.02 11.98
CA ARG A 151 12.90 -0.27 10.54
C ARG A 151 13.43 -1.67 10.31
N LEU A 152 12.71 -2.44 9.50
CA LEU A 152 13.13 -3.75 9.02
C LEU A 152 13.27 -3.71 7.50
N ARG A 153 14.28 -4.39 6.99
CA ARG A 153 14.55 -4.50 5.55
C ARG A 153 14.86 -5.92 5.17
N TYR A 154 14.25 -6.36 4.11
CA TYR A 154 14.45 -7.69 3.54
C TYR A 154 14.64 -7.59 2.04
N TRP A 155 15.41 -8.50 1.49
CA TRP A 155 15.48 -8.70 0.06
C TRP A 155 15.59 -10.19 -0.28
N CYS A 156 15.18 -10.55 -1.48
CA CYS A 156 15.40 -11.88 -2.05
C CYS A 156 15.50 -11.79 -3.57
N GLN A 157 16.14 -12.78 -4.17
CA GLN A 157 15.97 -13.13 -5.57
C GLN A 157 14.75 -14.05 -5.66
N LEU A 158 13.93 -13.92 -6.69
CA LEU A 158 12.74 -14.76 -6.88
C LEU A 158 13.14 -16.25 -6.85
N GLY A 159 12.47 -17.01 -5.98
CA GLY A 159 12.79 -18.42 -5.72
C GLY A 159 13.84 -18.67 -4.63
N GLU A 160 14.50 -17.63 -4.14
CA GLU A 160 15.48 -17.72 -3.06
C GLU A 160 14.88 -17.30 -1.70
N PRO A 161 15.46 -17.74 -0.57
CA PRO A 161 15.05 -17.29 0.75
C PRO A 161 15.26 -15.80 0.97
N TRP A 162 14.37 -15.19 1.77
CA TRP A 162 14.50 -13.81 2.22
C TRP A 162 15.73 -13.62 3.11
N ARG A 163 16.42 -12.51 2.92
CA ARG A 163 17.61 -12.11 3.69
C ARG A 163 17.37 -10.77 4.36
N VAL A 164 17.68 -10.69 5.65
CA VAL A 164 17.69 -9.40 6.37
C VAL A 164 18.91 -8.59 5.94
N THR A 165 18.74 -7.29 5.77
CA THR A 165 19.85 -6.42 5.37
C THR A 165 19.59 -4.98 5.85
N ASP A 166 20.67 -4.25 6.10
CA ASP A 166 20.62 -2.81 6.43
C ASP A 166 20.69 -1.91 5.18
N LYS A 167 21.01 -2.48 4.02
CA LYS A 167 21.16 -1.75 2.76
C LYS A 167 20.44 -2.46 1.64
N ALA A 168 19.82 -1.67 0.75
CA ALA A 168 19.35 -2.19 -0.51
C ALA A 168 20.48 -2.91 -1.27
N PRO A 169 20.21 -4.02 -1.97
CA PRO A 169 21.19 -4.60 -2.87
C PRO A 169 21.63 -3.52 -3.87
N GLY A 170 22.93 -3.40 -4.08
CA GLY A 170 23.51 -2.37 -4.94
C GLY A 170 22.79 -2.28 -6.28
N ASN A 171 22.44 -1.06 -6.67
CA ASN A 171 21.72 -0.71 -7.89
C ASN A 171 20.27 -1.19 -8.01
N LEU A 172 19.36 -0.53 -7.25
CA LEU A 172 17.93 -0.46 -7.60
C LEU A 172 17.69 0.14 -9.00
N ASN A 173 18.72 0.69 -9.62
CA ASN A 173 18.67 1.59 -10.78
C ASN A 173 19.49 1.12 -11.99
N THR A 174 19.86 -0.13 -12.12
CA THR A 174 20.52 -0.61 -13.34
C THR A 174 19.50 -1.20 -14.32
N ASP A 175 19.52 -0.60 -15.49
CA ASP A 175 18.85 -0.79 -16.79
C ASP A 175 17.89 -1.96 -16.99
#